data_c0d5ee3663bfc1b6ce5a9ea10060c97c
#
_entry.id   c0d5ee3663bfc1b6ce5a9ea10060c97c
#
_cell.length_a   1.000
_cell.length_b   1.000
_cell.length_c   1.000
_cell.angle_alpha   90.00
_cell.angle_beta   90.00
_cell.angle_gamma   90.00
#
_symmetry.space_group_name_H-M   'P 1'
#
loop_
_entity.id
_entity.type
_entity.pdbx_description
1 polymer ?
#
loop_
_entity_poly.entity_id
_entity_poly.type
_entity_poly.pdbx_seq_one_letter_code
_entity_poly.pdbx_strand_id
1 'polypeptide(L)'
;MIKNKVLALKYRPQEFKDLIGQETMTQTILNAIELGKTPNAYLLTGIRGVGKTTTARLIAKSLNCQKNSDNKITCDTEKFCSTCEEIVNSNHMDVLEMDAASKTGIDDVRELIENSKYSPTNAKYKIFIIDEVHMLSKQAFNGLLKTLEEPPSSLKFILATTEVRKIPVTILSRCQRFDLKRVDVISLCKHLNKILIQENGKISEDAIRLIARTSEGSVRDAVSLLDRALITQSINEAKIIEEKDVREMLGLADRSKILYLFKEVLSGKEKEALEFLKEMIDSGIDAKNFLNDILEVLYLFSRRINLGLIEKDMTVSE
;
A
#
# COMPACT_ATOMS: atom_id res chain seq x y z
N MET A 1 20.79 -15.01 15.25
CA MET A 1 20.32 -15.24 13.86
C MET A 1 19.42 -14.08 13.48
N ILE A 2 19.90 -13.12 12.70
CA ILE A 2 19.07 -12.03 12.14
C ILE A 2 18.22 -12.71 11.06
N LYS A 3 16.93 -12.94 11.35
CA LYS A 3 15.97 -13.37 10.31
C LYS A 3 15.98 -12.27 9.26
N ASN A 4 16.41 -12.58 8.04
CA ASN A 4 16.26 -11.70 6.87
C ASN A 4 14.75 -11.46 6.66
N LYS A 5 14.23 -10.42 7.30
CA LYS A 5 12.85 -9.96 7.04
C LYS A 5 12.88 -9.16 5.75
N VAL A 6 11.94 -9.45 4.84
CA VAL A 6 11.68 -8.65 3.64
C VAL A 6 11.51 -7.17 4.05
N LEU A 7 12.12 -6.24 3.33
CA LEU A 7 12.11 -4.81 3.69
C LEU A 7 10.71 -4.25 3.92
N ALA A 8 9.73 -4.67 3.14
CA ALA A 8 8.32 -4.27 3.29
C ALA A 8 7.72 -4.62 4.67
N LEU A 9 8.25 -5.64 5.36
CA LEU A 9 7.88 -6.00 6.74
C LEU A 9 8.76 -5.29 7.76
N LYS A 10 10.06 -5.12 7.48
CA LYS A 10 11.02 -4.45 8.35
C LYS A 10 10.68 -2.97 8.55
N TYR A 11 10.28 -2.29 7.46
CA TYR A 11 9.96 -0.87 7.43
C TYR A 11 8.45 -0.59 7.47
N ARG A 12 7.67 -1.54 7.97
CA ARG A 12 6.22 -1.34 8.16
C ARG A 12 6.01 -0.27 9.24
N PRO A 13 5.23 0.82 8.95
CA PRO A 13 4.94 1.87 9.91
C PRO A 13 4.44 1.33 11.25
N GLN A 14 5.04 1.83 12.33
CA GLN A 14 4.67 1.46 13.70
C GLN A 14 3.95 2.58 14.44
N GLU A 15 3.96 3.79 13.89
CA GLU A 15 3.26 4.97 14.38
C GLU A 15 2.57 5.69 13.22
N PHE A 16 1.55 6.50 13.57
CA PHE A 16 0.82 7.28 12.55
C PHE A 16 1.70 8.29 11.81
N LYS A 17 2.70 8.85 12.48
CA LYS A 17 3.67 9.78 11.86
C LYS A 17 4.50 9.17 10.74
N ASP A 18 4.61 7.82 10.73
CA ASP A 18 5.38 7.08 9.72
C ASP A 18 4.52 6.75 8.48
N LEU A 19 3.20 7.03 8.52
CA LEU A 19 2.32 6.87 7.36
C LEU A 19 2.55 8.00 6.37
N ILE A 20 2.98 7.66 5.17
CA ILE A 20 3.36 8.62 4.15
C ILE A 20 2.15 9.03 3.33
N GLY A 21 1.98 10.34 3.10
CA GLY A 21 0.92 10.90 2.26
C GLY A 21 -0.49 10.73 2.82
N GLN A 22 -0.63 10.46 4.13
CA GLN A 22 -1.93 10.23 4.79
C GLN A 22 -2.18 11.21 5.95
N GLU A 23 -1.53 12.37 5.95
CA GLU A 23 -1.49 13.31 7.08
C GLU A 23 -2.89 13.75 7.53
N THR A 24 -3.74 14.15 6.57
CA THR A 24 -5.10 14.64 6.87
C THR A 24 -5.98 13.55 7.50
N MET A 25 -5.92 12.33 6.95
CA MET A 25 -6.66 11.18 7.46
C MET A 25 -6.17 10.80 8.86
N THR A 26 -4.86 10.75 9.03
CA THR A 26 -4.20 10.47 10.32
C THR A 26 -4.63 11.47 11.39
N GLN A 27 -4.57 12.77 11.10
CA GLN A 27 -4.97 13.80 12.04
C GLN A 27 -6.45 13.68 12.45
N THR A 28 -7.32 13.35 11.49
CA THR A 28 -8.75 13.16 11.77
C THR A 28 -8.98 11.99 12.73
N ILE A 29 -8.28 10.87 12.51
CA ILE A 29 -8.38 9.68 13.39
C ILE A 29 -7.85 10.01 14.79
N LEU A 30 -6.69 10.66 14.88
CA LEU A 30 -6.08 11.04 16.14
C LEU A 30 -6.97 11.97 16.94
N ASN A 31 -7.52 13.02 16.33
CA ASN A 31 -8.46 13.94 16.95
C ASN A 31 -9.72 13.23 17.46
N ALA A 32 -10.26 12.27 16.68
CA ALA A 32 -11.44 11.50 17.12
C ALA A 32 -11.13 10.63 18.36
N ILE A 33 -9.93 10.06 18.43
CA ILE A 33 -9.48 9.26 19.58
C ILE A 33 -9.29 10.17 20.81
N GLU A 34 -8.64 11.32 20.68
CA GLU A 34 -8.41 12.29 21.76
C GLU A 34 -9.73 12.81 22.34
N LEU A 35 -10.70 13.11 21.47
CA LEU A 35 -12.02 13.58 21.87
C LEU A 35 -12.93 12.47 22.43
N GLY A 36 -12.48 11.22 22.42
CA GLY A 36 -13.30 10.07 22.82
C GLY A 36 -14.48 9.79 21.86
N LYS A 37 -14.50 10.40 20.67
CA LYS A 37 -15.58 10.28 19.67
C LYS A 37 -15.21 9.26 18.58
N THR A 38 -14.80 8.07 19.01
CA THR A 38 -14.38 7.01 18.09
C THR A 38 -15.60 6.29 17.50
N PRO A 39 -15.66 6.09 16.17
CA PRO A 39 -16.75 5.32 15.55
C PRO A 39 -16.72 3.86 15.99
N ASN A 40 -17.86 3.17 15.86
CA ASN A 40 -17.91 1.73 16.12
C ASN A 40 -17.40 0.91 14.94
N ALA A 41 -17.50 1.46 13.73
CA ALA A 41 -16.97 0.82 12.53
C ALA A 41 -16.20 1.83 11.66
N TYR A 42 -14.96 1.48 11.35
CA TYR A 42 -14.08 2.18 10.42
C TYR A 42 -14.10 1.44 9.07
N LEU A 43 -14.11 2.17 7.98
CA LEU A 43 -13.92 1.61 6.64
C LEU A 43 -12.71 2.29 5.97
N LEU A 44 -11.63 1.55 5.86
CA LEU A 44 -10.40 2.00 5.20
C LEU A 44 -10.43 1.61 3.73
N THR A 45 -10.36 2.58 2.83
CA THR A 45 -10.40 2.36 1.39
C THR A 45 -9.12 2.84 0.73
N GLY A 46 -8.78 2.30 -0.42
CA GLY A 46 -7.58 2.71 -1.18
C GLY A 46 -6.95 1.55 -1.93
N ILE A 47 -6.00 1.86 -2.80
CA ILE A 47 -5.31 0.84 -3.60
C ILE A 47 -4.56 -0.16 -2.73
N ARG A 48 -4.18 -1.30 -3.32
CA ARG A 48 -3.32 -2.28 -2.66
C ARG A 48 -1.97 -1.64 -2.30
N GLY A 49 -1.43 -2.00 -1.13
CA GLY A 49 -0.09 -1.56 -0.71
C GLY A 49 0.02 -0.12 -0.21
N VAL A 50 -1.09 0.65 -0.13
CA VAL A 50 -1.09 2.05 0.37
C VAL A 50 -1.06 2.16 1.90
N GLY A 51 -1.21 1.03 2.62
CA GLY A 51 -1.13 0.99 4.09
C GLY A 51 -2.44 0.76 4.83
N LYS A 52 -3.53 0.28 4.18
CA LYS A 52 -4.83 0.02 4.84
C LYS A 52 -4.72 -0.86 6.09
N THR A 53 -4.17 -2.06 5.94
CA THR A 53 -4.00 -3.02 7.05
C THR A 53 -3.05 -2.48 8.13
N THR A 54 -2.02 -1.71 7.73
CA THR A 54 -1.12 -1.03 8.66
C THR A 54 -1.88 0.02 9.47
N THR A 55 -2.67 0.87 8.81
CA THR A 55 -3.53 1.87 9.46
C THR A 55 -4.54 1.20 10.40
N ALA A 56 -5.14 0.07 10.00
CA ALA A 56 -6.04 -0.69 10.85
C ALA A 56 -5.37 -1.12 12.17
N ARG A 57 -4.14 -1.64 12.10
CA ARG A 57 -3.37 -2.01 13.29
C ARG A 57 -2.96 -0.81 14.14
N LEU A 58 -2.63 0.33 13.52
CA LEU A 58 -2.32 1.56 14.24
C LEU A 58 -3.54 2.10 14.97
N ILE A 59 -4.74 2.05 14.39
CA ILE A 59 -5.99 2.40 15.07
C ILE A 59 -6.23 1.44 16.25
N ALA A 60 -6.11 0.13 16.04
CA ALA A 60 -6.29 -0.85 17.09
C ALA A 60 -5.31 -0.63 18.27
N LYS A 61 -4.04 -0.36 17.94
CA LYS A 61 -3.00 -0.01 18.91
C LYS A 61 -3.35 1.25 19.70
N SER A 62 -3.85 2.29 19.04
CA SER A 62 -4.19 3.55 19.68
C SER A 62 -5.42 3.44 20.61
N LEU A 63 -6.40 2.61 20.21
CA LEU A 63 -7.60 2.38 21.02
C LEU A 63 -7.34 1.53 22.27
N ASN A 64 -6.37 0.60 22.22
CA ASN A 64 -6.09 -0.39 23.25
C ASN A 64 -4.76 -0.20 23.98
N CYS A 65 -4.00 0.86 23.69
CA CYS A 65 -2.72 1.11 24.36
C CYS A 65 -2.91 1.32 25.87
N GLN A 66 -2.22 0.54 26.69
CA GLN A 66 -2.28 0.64 28.17
C GLN A 66 -1.65 1.93 28.72
N LYS A 67 -0.72 2.54 27.95
CA LYS A 67 -0.08 3.81 28.31
C LYS A 67 -0.85 5.02 27.79
N ASN A 68 -2.08 4.82 27.32
CA ASN A 68 -2.95 5.88 26.85
C ASN A 68 -3.53 6.63 28.07
N SER A 69 -2.67 7.36 28.78
CA SER A 69 -3.03 8.27 29.87
C SER A 69 -2.63 9.67 29.50
N ASP A 70 -3.51 10.63 29.71
CA ASP A 70 -3.24 12.06 29.63
C ASP A 70 -2.69 12.55 28.27
N ASN A 71 -3.45 12.37 27.18
CA ASN A 71 -3.20 12.94 25.85
C ASN A 71 -2.07 12.33 25.00
N LYS A 72 -1.52 11.18 25.37
CA LYS A 72 -0.60 10.43 24.49
C LYS A 72 -1.27 9.19 23.93
N ILE A 73 -1.47 9.17 22.62
CA ILE A 73 -2.31 8.17 21.91
C ILE A 73 -1.62 6.81 21.77
N THR A 74 -0.30 6.73 21.86
CA THR A 74 0.44 5.46 21.70
C THR A 74 1.74 5.43 22.49
N CYS A 75 2.23 4.21 22.75
CA CYS A 75 3.60 3.99 23.20
C CYS A 75 4.60 4.40 22.12
N ASP A 76 5.76 4.91 22.54
CA ASP A 76 6.92 5.10 21.68
C ASP A 76 7.40 3.74 21.13
N THR A 77 7.91 3.75 19.89
CA THR A 77 8.42 2.55 19.22
C THR A 77 9.54 1.85 19.96
N GLU A 78 10.27 2.59 20.80
CA GLU A 78 11.38 2.04 21.60
C GLU A 78 10.91 1.25 22.84
N LYS A 79 9.69 1.50 23.34
CA LYS A 79 9.16 0.87 24.57
C LYS A 79 7.66 0.56 24.46
N PHE A 80 7.30 -0.40 23.63
CA PHE A 80 5.93 -0.87 23.57
C PHE A 80 5.48 -1.44 24.94
N CYS A 81 4.18 -1.23 25.26
CA CYS A 81 3.51 -2.05 26.28
C CYS A 81 3.19 -3.43 25.67
N SER A 82 2.91 -4.42 26.51
CA SER A 82 2.58 -5.79 26.08
C SER A 82 1.48 -5.81 25.03
N THR A 83 0.39 -5.10 25.26
CA THR A 83 -0.76 -4.97 24.32
C THR A 83 -0.31 -4.42 22.95
N CYS A 84 0.50 -3.37 22.92
CA CYS A 84 0.97 -2.80 21.64
C CYS A 84 1.89 -3.77 20.89
N GLU A 85 2.75 -4.49 21.60
CA GLU A 85 3.63 -5.50 21.02
C GLU A 85 2.86 -6.68 20.44
N GLU A 86 1.87 -7.19 21.17
CA GLU A 86 1.00 -8.27 20.72
C GLU A 86 0.18 -7.87 19.48
N ILE A 87 -0.35 -6.62 19.44
CA ILE A 87 -1.11 -6.11 18.28
C ILE A 87 -0.20 -6.00 17.05
N VAL A 88 1.02 -5.50 17.20
CA VAL A 88 2.00 -5.41 16.10
C VAL A 88 2.32 -6.80 15.54
N ASN A 89 2.44 -7.80 16.42
CA ASN A 89 2.72 -9.18 16.06
C ASN A 89 1.48 -9.99 15.66
N SER A 90 0.27 -9.37 15.64
CA SER A 90 -1.02 -10.02 15.33
C SER A 90 -1.38 -11.19 16.26
N ASN A 91 -0.99 -11.12 17.52
CA ASN A 91 -1.18 -12.18 18.52
C ASN A 91 -2.08 -11.77 19.70
N HIS A 92 -2.69 -10.57 19.66
CA HIS A 92 -3.52 -10.07 20.76
C HIS A 92 -4.88 -10.75 20.78
N MET A 93 -5.31 -11.26 21.92
CA MET A 93 -6.58 -12.02 22.08
C MET A 93 -7.83 -11.19 21.79
N ASP A 94 -7.80 -9.88 22.10
CA ASP A 94 -8.94 -8.97 21.87
C ASP A 94 -8.84 -8.21 20.55
N VAL A 95 -7.81 -8.44 19.72
CA VAL A 95 -7.66 -7.84 18.39
C VAL A 95 -7.54 -8.96 17.37
N LEU A 96 -8.64 -9.32 16.77
CA LEU A 96 -8.73 -10.41 15.81
C LEU A 96 -8.62 -9.87 14.38
N GLU A 97 -7.64 -10.36 13.64
CA GLU A 97 -7.41 -9.98 12.25
C GLU A 97 -7.79 -11.15 11.33
N MET A 98 -8.65 -10.88 10.37
CA MET A 98 -9.12 -11.82 9.36
C MET A 98 -8.90 -11.25 7.97
N ASP A 99 -8.35 -12.05 7.08
CA ASP A 99 -8.30 -11.76 5.65
C ASP A 99 -9.48 -12.43 4.96
N ALA A 100 -10.42 -11.62 4.45
CA ALA A 100 -11.59 -12.10 3.76
C ALA A 100 -11.29 -12.74 2.39
N ALA A 101 -10.07 -12.59 1.87
CA ALA A 101 -9.66 -13.32 0.67
C ALA A 101 -9.43 -14.82 0.95
N SER A 102 -9.03 -15.17 2.16
CA SER A 102 -8.83 -16.56 2.60
C SER A 102 -10.02 -17.13 3.37
N LYS A 103 -10.84 -16.29 4.00
CA LYS A 103 -12.00 -16.63 4.83
C LYS A 103 -13.23 -15.88 4.36
N THR A 104 -13.90 -16.42 3.33
CA THR A 104 -15.03 -15.76 2.66
C THR A 104 -16.40 -16.19 3.19
N GLY A 105 -16.44 -17.26 3.98
CA GLY A 105 -17.64 -17.98 4.38
C GLY A 105 -18.46 -17.27 5.46
N ILE A 106 -19.73 -17.66 5.54
CA ILE A 106 -20.63 -17.21 6.61
C ILE A 106 -20.19 -17.78 7.99
N ASP A 107 -19.59 -18.96 8.01
CA ASP A 107 -19.21 -19.62 9.26
C ASP A 107 -18.02 -18.92 9.93
N ASP A 108 -17.05 -18.43 9.14
CA ASP A 108 -15.94 -17.61 9.64
C ASP A 108 -16.47 -16.32 10.31
N VAL A 109 -17.46 -15.68 9.66
CA VAL A 109 -18.08 -14.46 10.20
C VAL A 109 -18.96 -14.77 11.42
N ARG A 110 -19.66 -15.91 11.46
CA ARG A 110 -20.41 -16.35 12.64
C ARG A 110 -19.51 -16.54 13.86
N GLU A 111 -18.33 -17.12 13.68
CA GLU A 111 -17.34 -17.26 14.75
C GLU A 111 -16.92 -15.88 15.29
N LEU A 112 -16.68 -14.90 14.43
CA LEU A 112 -16.41 -13.52 14.86
C LEU A 112 -17.57 -12.90 15.63
N ILE A 113 -18.81 -13.08 15.15
CA ILE A 113 -20.02 -12.59 15.82
C ILE A 113 -20.22 -13.24 17.19
N GLU A 114 -20.03 -14.56 17.29
CA GLU A 114 -20.08 -15.26 18.60
C GLU A 114 -19.01 -14.70 19.54
N ASN A 115 -17.79 -14.52 19.06
CA ASN A 115 -16.72 -13.89 19.83
C ASN A 115 -17.05 -12.45 20.26
N SER A 116 -17.86 -11.72 19.49
CA SER A 116 -18.24 -10.34 19.82
C SER A 116 -19.14 -10.20 21.06
N LYS A 117 -19.82 -11.28 21.46
CA LYS A 117 -20.69 -11.30 22.63
C LYS A 117 -19.93 -11.27 23.95
N TYR A 118 -18.65 -11.64 23.93
CA TYR A 118 -17.82 -11.66 25.13
C TYR A 118 -17.09 -10.33 25.29
N SER A 119 -17.03 -9.83 26.51
CA SER A 119 -16.25 -8.64 26.84
C SER A 119 -14.76 -8.84 26.56
N PRO A 120 -14.01 -7.77 26.26
CA PRO A 120 -12.55 -7.85 26.14
C PRO A 120 -11.94 -8.41 27.43
N THR A 121 -10.87 -9.19 27.30
CA THR A 121 -10.17 -9.82 28.43
C THR A 121 -9.13 -8.89 29.04
N ASN A 122 -8.28 -8.31 28.20
CA ASN A 122 -7.13 -7.50 28.65
C ASN A 122 -7.07 -6.11 28.02
N ALA A 123 -7.97 -5.79 27.10
CA ALA A 123 -7.98 -4.52 26.37
C ALA A 123 -9.23 -3.70 26.69
N LYS A 124 -9.22 -2.43 26.31
CA LYS A 124 -10.38 -1.54 26.42
C LYS A 124 -11.48 -1.91 25.43
N TYR A 125 -11.08 -2.28 24.22
CA TYR A 125 -11.98 -2.64 23.14
C TYR A 125 -11.63 -3.99 22.56
N LYS A 126 -12.65 -4.77 22.21
CA LYS A 126 -12.53 -5.90 21.31
C LYS A 126 -12.58 -5.38 19.87
N ILE A 127 -11.58 -5.68 19.07
CA ILE A 127 -11.41 -5.10 17.73
C ILE A 127 -11.35 -6.21 16.69
N PHE A 128 -12.22 -6.12 15.69
CA PHE A 128 -12.17 -7.00 14.53
C PHE A 128 -11.66 -6.24 13.33
N ILE A 129 -10.50 -6.65 12.83
CA ILE A 129 -9.89 -6.15 11.59
C ILE A 129 -10.25 -7.15 10.49
N ILE A 130 -11.00 -6.70 9.47
CA ILE A 130 -11.36 -7.53 8.32
C ILE A 130 -10.73 -6.89 7.08
N ASP A 131 -9.67 -7.52 6.59
CA ASP A 131 -8.99 -7.05 5.37
C ASP A 131 -9.67 -7.62 4.13
N GLU A 132 -9.61 -6.88 3.03
CA GLU A 132 -10.26 -7.15 1.75
C GLU A 132 -11.75 -7.56 1.92
N VAL A 133 -12.46 -6.83 2.76
CA VAL A 133 -13.85 -7.16 3.19
C VAL A 133 -14.82 -7.34 2.02
N HIS A 134 -14.53 -6.77 0.83
CA HIS A 134 -15.32 -6.95 -0.39
C HIS A 134 -15.36 -8.39 -0.91
N MET A 135 -14.47 -9.26 -0.41
CA MET A 135 -14.42 -10.69 -0.75
C MET A 135 -15.43 -11.53 0.04
N LEU A 136 -16.05 -10.96 1.07
CA LEU A 136 -17.08 -11.66 1.84
C LEU A 136 -18.31 -11.99 1.00
N SER A 137 -18.91 -13.15 1.25
CA SER A 137 -20.17 -13.53 0.63
C SER A 137 -21.33 -12.61 1.08
N LYS A 138 -22.40 -12.52 0.30
CA LYS A 138 -23.59 -11.76 0.67
C LYS A 138 -24.19 -12.21 2.00
N GLN A 139 -24.12 -13.52 2.28
CA GLN A 139 -24.62 -14.08 3.54
C GLN A 139 -23.74 -13.64 4.71
N ALA A 140 -22.42 -13.58 4.54
CA ALA A 140 -21.48 -13.09 5.54
C ALA A 140 -21.70 -11.60 5.84
N PHE A 141 -21.91 -10.76 4.82
CA PHE A 141 -22.30 -9.36 5.02
C PHE A 141 -23.60 -9.23 5.83
N ASN A 142 -24.62 -10.00 5.48
CA ASN A 142 -25.90 -9.97 6.21
C ASN A 142 -25.74 -10.40 7.68
N GLY A 143 -24.83 -11.35 7.95
CA GLY A 143 -24.50 -11.74 9.33
C GLY A 143 -23.91 -10.59 10.15
N LEU A 144 -23.06 -9.75 9.54
CA LEU A 144 -22.45 -8.61 10.21
C LEU A 144 -23.42 -7.45 10.48
N LEU A 145 -24.49 -7.31 9.69
CA LEU A 145 -25.40 -6.15 9.74
C LEU A 145 -25.95 -5.91 11.15
N LYS A 146 -26.49 -6.95 11.80
CA LYS A 146 -27.06 -6.83 13.14
C LYS A 146 -26.06 -6.29 14.16
N THR A 147 -24.83 -6.79 14.12
CA THR A 147 -23.76 -6.38 15.04
C THR A 147 -23.24 -4.98 14.72
N LEU A 148 -23.29 -4.55 13.44
CA LEU A 148 -22.92 -3.19 13.03
C LEU A 148 -24.03 -2.16 13.34
N GLU A 149 -25.29 -2.58 13.40
CA GLU A 149 -26.44 -1.73 13.80
C GLU A 149 -26.44 -1.46 15.29
N GLU A 150 -26.28 -2.49 16.10
CA GLU A 150 -26.31 -2.44 17.56
C GLU A 150 -25.03 -3.07 18.15
N PRO A 151 -23.86 -2.44 17.94
CA PRO A 151 -22.62 -2.99 18.46
C PRO A 151 -22.53 -2.85 19.97
N PRO A 152 -22.02 -3.86 20.69
CA PRO A 152 -21.62 -3.68 22.08
C PRO A 152 -20.67 -2.48 22.22
N SER A 153 -20.76 -1.74 23.32
CA SER A 153 -19.96 -0.51 23.55
C SER A 153 -18.45 -0.76 23.53
N SER A 154 -18.04 -1.97 23.86
CA SER A 154 -16.64 -2.41 23.85
C SER A 154 -16.17 -2.98 22.51
N LEU A 155 -17.04 -3.07 21.49
CA LEU A 155 -16.70 -3.65 20.19
C LEU A 155 -16.40 -2.57 19.16
N LYS A 156 -15.33 -2.78 18.37
CA LYS A 156 -14.97 -1.94 17.23
C LYS A 156 -14.68 -2.80 16.00
N PHE A 157 -15.15 -2.36 14.85
CA PHE A 157 -14.83 -2.95 13.55
C PHE A 157 -13.88 -2.04 12.77
N ILE A 158 -12.89 -2.63 12.12
CA ILE A 158 -12.02 -1.95 11.18
C ILE A 158 -12.01 -2.76 9.88
N LEU A 159 -12.77 -2.29 8.91
CA LEU A 159 -12.92 -2.92 7.62
C LEU A 159 -11.94 -2.28 6.63
N ALA A 160 -11.24 -3.07 5.84
CA ALA A 160 -10.36 -2.57 4.80
C ALA A 160 -10.73 -3.16 3.43
N THR A 161 -10.66 -2.34 2.38
CA THR A 161 -11.02 -2.77 1.02
C THR A 161 -10.26 -2.01 -0.05
N THR A 162 -10.00 -2.69 -1.16
CA THR A 162 -9.57 -2.07 -2.42
C THR A 162 -10.75 -1.69 -3.31
N GLU A 163 -11.94 -2.30 -3.10
CA GLU A 163 -13.10 -2.17 -3.99
C GLU A 163 -14.37 -1.77 -3.23
N VAL A 164 -14.52 -0.46 -2.96
CA VAL A 164 -15.69 0.09 -2.23
C VAL A 164 -17.01 -0.24 -2.93
N ARG A 165 -17.03 -0.26 -4.27
CA ARG A 165 -18.24 -0.50 -5.05
C ARG A 165 -18.85 -1.89 -4.84
N LYS A 166 -18.08 -2.85 -4.36
CA LYS A 166 -18.55 -4.20 -4.05
C LYS A 166 -19.17 -4.33 -2.66
N ILE A 167 -19.03 -3.31 -1.80
CA ILE A 167 -19.59 -3.32 -0.44
C ILE A 167 -21.05 -2.87 -0.47
N PRO A 168 -21.97 -3.60 0.18
CA PRO A 168 -23.36 -3.20 0.28
C PRO A 168 -23.53 -1.81 0.93
N VAL A 169 -24.45 -1.01 0.41
CA VAL A 169 -24.74 0.34 0.93
C VAL A 169 -25.17 0.30 2.41
N THR A 170 -25.83 -0.78 2.82
CA THR A 170 -26.21 -1.03 4.21
C THR A 170 -25.03 -1.12 5.19
N ILE A 171 -23.89 -1.61 4.74
CA ILE A 171 -22.63 -1.62 5.51
C ILE A 171 -21.98 -0.23 5.46
N LEU A 172 -21.91 0.37 4.26
CA LEU A 172 -21.29 1.69 4.07
C LEU A 172 -21.92 2.77 4.95
N SER A 173 -23.25 2.76 5.11
CA SER A 173 -23.99 3.75 5.92
C SER A 173 -23.71 3.66 7.42
N ARG A 174 -23.14 2.56 7.89
CA ARG A 174 -22.81 2.30 9.30
C ARG A 174 -21.34 2.44 9.63
N CYS A 175 -20.52 2.69 8.64
CA CYS A 175 -19.08 2.84 8.79
C CYS A 175 -18.65 4.30 8.59
N GLN A 176 -17.71 4.77 9.41
CA GLN A 176 -16.99 5.99 9.08
C GLN A 176 -15.89 5.65 8.07
N ARG A 177 -16.00 6.24 6.89
CA ARG A 177 -15.09 5.98 5.78
C ARG A 177 -13.86 6.88 5.84
N PHE A 178 -12.70 6.27 5.58
CA PHE A 178 -11.40 6.93 5.45
C PHE A 178 -10.74 6.46 4.15
N ASP A 179 -10.50 7.39 3.24
CA ASP A 179 -9.92 7.12 1.93
C ASP A 179 -8.41 7.36 1.97
N LEU A 180 -7.61 6.29 1.90
CA LEU A 180 -6.16 6.37 1.78
C LEU A 180 -5.80 6.72 0.34
N LYS A 181 -5.04 7.79 0.18
CA LYS A 181 -4.62 8.30 -1.12
C LYS A 181 -3.39 7.56 -1.64
N ARG A 182 -3.25 7.50 -2.97
CA ARG A 182 -1.97 7.12 -3.59
C ARG A 182 -0.90 8.06 -3.11
N VAL A 183 0.27 7.53 -2.80
CA VAL A 183 1.42 8.36 -2.40
C VAL A 183 2.07 8.91 -3.66
N ASP A 184 2.37 10.19 -3.66
CA ASP A 184 3.05 10.85 -4.77
C ASP A 184 4.50 10.38 -4.93
N VAL A 185 5.04 10.51 -6.13
CA VAL A 185 6.37 10.04 -6.48
C VAL A 185 7.45 10.69 -5.62
N ILE A 186 7.32 11.98 -5.30
CA ILE A 186 8.31 12.72 -4.51
C ILE A 186 8.37 12.18 -3.08
N SER A 187 7.22 11.96 -2.46
CA SER A 187 7.13 11.37 -1.11
C SER A 187 7.65 9.94 -1.08
N LEU A 188 7.37 9.14 -2.13
CA LEU A 188 7.93 7.80 -2.27
C LEU A 188 9.46 7.82 -2.40
N CYS A 189 10.02 8.68 -3.25
CA CYS A 189 11.47 8.82 -3.40
C CYS A 189 12.14 9.18 -2.07
N LYS A 190 11.57 10.13 -1.30
CA LYS A 190 12.08 10.49 0.02
C LYS A 190 12.08 9.30 0.98
N HIS A 191 11.02 8.49 0.94
CA HIS A 191 10.93 7.31 1.79
C HIS A 191 11.93 6.22 1.39
N LEU A 192 12.03 5.91 0.10
CA LEU A 192 12.99 4.94 -0.41
C LEU A 192 14.43 5.35 -0.10
N ASN A 193 14.77 6.63 -0.22
CA ASN A 193 16.08 7.16 0.15
C ASN A 193 16.38 6.96 1.64
N LYS A 194 15.39 7.16 2.54
CA LYS A 194 15.58 6.88 3.98
C LYS A 194 15.91 5.40 4.22
N ILE A 195 15.19 4.50 3.56
CA ILE A 195 15.44 3.06 3.66
C ILE A 195 16.82 2.71 3.08
N LEU A 196 17.16 3.28 1.92
CA LEU A 196 18.44 3.06 1.25
C LEU A 196 19.63 3.39 2.14
N ILE A 197 19.56 4.54 2.84
CA ILE A 197 20.61 4.96 3.79
C ILE A 197 20.74 3.95 4.94
N GLN A 198 19.61 3.46 5.47
CA GLN A 198 19.62 2.50 6.58
C GLN A 198 20.12 1.10 6.19
N GLU A 199 19.91 0.73 4.91
CA GLU A 199 20.40 -0.55 4.36
C GLU A 199 21.80 -0.44 3.73
N ASN A 200 22.44 0.73 3.76
CA ASN A 200 23.73 1.01 3.13
C ASN A 200 23.76 0.68 1.62
N GLY A 201 22.61 0.78 0.96
CA GLY A 201 22.47 0.53 -0.48
C GLY A 201 23.04 1.68 -1.32
N LYS A 202 23.40 1.39 -2.57
CA LYS A 202 23.90 2.38 -3.53
C LYS A 202 23.07 2.31 -4.82
N ILE A 203 22.12 3.20 -4.94
CA ILE A 203 21.20 3.29 -6.08
C ILE A 203 21.18 4.74 -6.55
N SER A 204 21.17 4.97 -7.88
CA SER A 204 21.08 6.32 -8.45
C SER A 204 19.71 6.94 -8.21
N GLU A 205 19.62 8.28 -8.21
CA GLU A 205 18.34 8.98 -8.02
C GLU A 205 17.33 8.65 -9.11
N ASP A 206 17.77 8.49 -10.36
CA ASP A 206 16.91 8.14 -11.48
C ASP A 206 16.34 6.73 -11.34
N ALA A 207 17.14 5.78 -10.85
CA ALA A 207 16.68 4.43 -10.54
C ALA A 207 15.63 4.44 -9.39
N ILE A 208 15.83 5.22 -8.34
CA ILE A 208 14.84 5.38 -7.24
C ILE A 208 13.56 6.02 -7.77
N ARG A 209 13.67 7.03 -8.64
CA ARG A 209 12.53 7.68 -9.27
C ARG A 209 11.75 6.71 -10.15
N LEU A 210 12.44 5.86 -10.91
CA LEU A 210 11.81 4.80 -11.72
C LEU A 210 11.05 3.81 -10.83
N ILE A 211 11.65 3.30 -9.74
CA ILE A 211 10.99 2.42 -8.77
C ILE A 211 9.73 3.09 -8.21
N ALA A 212 9.83 4.35 -7.78
CA ALA A 212 8.70 5.09 -7.22
C ALA A 212 7.55 5.30 -8.24
N ARG A 213 7.86 5.53 -9.50
CA ARG A 213 6.86 5.66 -10.59
C ARG A 213 6.18 4.35 -10.89
N THR A 214 6.95 3.28 -11.08
CA THR A 214 6.43 1.94 -11.41
C THR A 214 5.54 1.37 -10.29
N SER A 215 5.74 1.81 -9.03
CA SER A 215 4.90 1.40 -7.91
C SER A 215 3.52 2.04 -7.87
N GLU A 216 3.20 2.99 -8.76
CA GLU A 216 1.88 3.65 -8.92
C GLU A 216 1.28 4.19 -7.60
N GLY A 217 2.10 4.65 -6.67
CA GLY A 217 1.66 5.17 -5.37
C GLY A 217 1.46 4.11 -4.29
N SER A 218 1.85 2.85 -4.53
CA SER A 218 1.88 1.77 -3.56
C SER A 218 3.21 1.76 -2.80
N VAL A 219 3.18 2.06 -1.50
CA VAL A 219 4.39 2.02 -0.66
C VAL A 219 4.97 0.62 -0.56
N ARG A 220 4.10 -0.41 -0.42
CA ARG A 220 4.53 -1.80 -0.31
C ARG A 220 5.27 -2.26 -1.55
N ASP A 221 4.75 -1.93 -2.74
CA ASP A 221 5.35 -2.36 -3.99
C ASP A 221 6.65 -1.59 -4.24
N ALA A 222 6.71 -0.29 -3.91
CA ALA A 222 7.93 0.51 -3.99
C ALA A 222 9.05 -0.08 -3.13
N VAL A 223 8.76 -0.42 -1.87
CA VAL A 223 9.74 -1.03 -0.96
C VAL A 223 10.14 -2.44 -1.40
N SER A 224 9.19 -3.21 -1.96
CA SER A 224 9.49 -4.56 -2.48
C SER A 224 10.38 -4.51 -3.73
N LEU A 225 10.18 -3.52 -4.61
CA LEU A 225 11.06 -3.29 -5.76
C LEU A 225 12.45 -2.83 -5.32
N LEU A 226 12.53 -1.96 -4.31
CA LEU A 226 13.81 -1.57 -3.71
C LEU A 226 14.55 -2.77 -3.13
N ASP A 227 13.86 -3.63 -2.38
CA ASP A 227 14.42 -4.85 -1.79
C ASP A 227 15.02 -5.75 -2.88
N ARG A 228 14.28 -5.97 -3.96
CA ARG A 228 14.74 -6.74 -5.11
C ARG A 228 15.98 -6.12 -5.77
N ALA A 229 16.02 -4.80 -5.92
CA ALA A 229 17.16 -4.10 -6.47
C ALA A 229 18.42 -4.27 -5.57
N LEU A 230 18.26 -4.14 -4.24
CA LEU A 230 19.36 -4.31 -3.27
C LEU A 230 19.89 -5.75 -3.24
N ILE A 231 19.04 -6.76 -3.40
CA ILE A 231 19.47 -8.15 -3.53
C ILE A 231 20.37 -8.33 -4.76
N THR A 232 20.02 -7.70 -5.88
CA THR A 232 20.85 -7.73 -7.10
C THR A 232 22.20 -7.05 -6.88
N GLN A 233 22.26 -5.99 -6.08
CA GLN A 233 23.51 -5.31 -5.70
C GLN A 233 24.41 -6.19 -4.83
N SER A 234 23.86 -6.96 -3.90
CA SER A 234 24.64 -7.80 -2.99
C SER A 234 25.52 -8.84 -3.69
N ILE A 235 25.19 -9.17 -4.92
CA ILE A 235 25.99 -10.07 -5.78
C ILE A 235 27.21 -9.35 -6.35
N ASN A 236 27.15 -8.01 -6.51
CA ASN A 236 28.21 -7.14 -7.07
C ASN A 236 28.43 -5.92 -6.16
N GLU A 237 29.05 -6.10 -5.01
CA GLU A 237 29.16 -5.12 -3.90
C GLU A 237 29.70 -3.72 -4.27
N ALA A 238 30.37 -3.56 -5.42
CA ALA A 238 30.99 -2.31 -5.83
C ALA A 238 30.15 -1.47 -6.80
N LYS A 239 29.06 -2.01 -7.37
CA LYS A 239 28.32 -1.35 -8.45
C LYS A 239 27.16 -0.51 -7.89
N ILE A 240 27.09 0.76 -8.31
CA ILE A 240 25.89 1.59 -8.12
C ILE A 240 24.82 1.07 -9.09
N ILE A 241 23.60 0.81 -8.58
CA ILE A 241 22.48 0.42 -9.43
C ILE A 241 21.99 1.65 -10.17
N GLU A 242 22.03 1.59 -11.48
CA GLU A 242 21.57 2.63 -12.39
C GLU A 242 20.12 2.37 -12.87
N GLU A 243 19.50 3.37 -13.48
CA GLU A 243 18.15 3.25 -14.06
C GLU A 243 18.04 2.07 -15.03
N LYS A 244 19.09 1.82 -15.84
CA LYS A 244 19.14 0.71 -16.78
C LYS A 244 19.02 -0.66 -16.10
N ASP A 245 19.70 -0.85 -14.99
CA ASP A 245 19.65 -2.13 -14.23
C ASP A 245 18.22 -2.36 -13.67
N VAL A 246 17.56 -1.29 -13.20
CA VAL A 246 16.18 -1.37 -12.73
C VAL A 246 15.21 -1.63 -13.88
N ARG A 247 15.40 -1.02 -15.06
CA ARG A 247 14.58 -1.30 -16.25
C ARG A 247 14.67 -2.76 -16.65
N GLU A 248 15.86 -3.32 -16.69
CA GLU A 248 16.10 -4.72 -16.99
C GLU A 248 15.44 -5.63 -15.95
N MET A 249 15.60 -5.33 -14.65
CA MET A 249 14.96 -6.05 -13.56
C MET A 249 13.43 -6.06 -13.65
N LEU A 250 12.82 -4.98 -14.14
CA LEU A 250 11.38 -4.81 -14.27
C LEU A 250 10.82 -5.32 -15.60
N GLY A 251 11.68 -5.74 -16.54
CA GLY A 251 11.27 -6.09 -17.90
C GLY A 251 10.69 -4.91 -18.69
N LEU A 252 11.14 -3.68 -18.38
CA LEU A 252 10.73 -2.47 -19.08
C LEU A 252 11.56 -2.31 -20.35
N ALA A 253 10.91 -1.85 -21.40
CA ALA A 253 11.59 -1.58 -22.66
C ALA A 253 12.61 -0.42 -22.54
N ASP A 254 13.73 -0.52 -23.25
CA ASP A 254 14.62 0.61 -23.41
C ASP A 254 13.90 1.72 -24.20
N ARG A 255 13.91 2.93 -23.67
CA ARG A 255 13.27 4.09 -24.33
C ARG A 255 13.79 4.33 -25.74
N SER A 256 15.07 4.13 -25.94
CA SER A 256 15.68 4.27 -27.28
C SER A 256 15.05 3.31 -28.27
N LYS A 257 14.73 2.09 -27.85
CA LYS A 257 14.05 1.09 -28.68
C LYS A 257 12.60 1.50 -28.99
N ILE A 258 11.89 2.04 -28.00
CA ILE A 258 10.52 2.53 -28.21
C ILE A 258 10.52 3.71 -29.20
N LEU A 259 11.43 4.67 -29.03
CA LEU A 259 11.57 5.80 -29.96
C LEU A 259 11.95 5.36 -31.36
N TYR A 260 12.82 4.37 -31.48
CA TYR A 260 13.15 3.78 -32.77
C TYR A 260 11.94 3.13 -33.44
N LEU A 261 11.18 2.34 -32.70
CA LEU A 261 9.94 1.75 -33.20
C LEU A 261 8.97 2.83 -33.68
N PHE A 262 8.76 3.90 -32.90
CA PHE A 262 7.93 5.02 -33.31
C PHE A 262 8.41 5.67 -34.61
N LYS A 263 9.71 5.86 -34.75
CA LYS A 263 10.30 6.42 -35.97
C LYS A 263 9.93 5.55 -37.17
N GLU A 264 10.08 4.22 -37.07
CA GLU A 264 9.78 3.31 -38.19
C GLU A 264 8.26 3.30 -38.51
N VAL A 265 7.40 3.29 -37.48
CA VAL A 265 5.92 3.37 -37.61
C VAL A 265 5.51 4.68 -38.30
N LEU A 266 6.00 5.83 -37.81
CA LEU A 266 5.67 7.15 -38.35
C LEU A 266 6.26 7.38 -39.73
N SER A 267 7.32 6.65 -40.11
CA SER A 267 7.91 6.67 -41.45
C SER A 267 7.20 5.76 -42.42
N GLY A 268 6.15 5.03 -42.00
CA GLY A 268 5.39 4.11 -42.85
C GLY A 268 6.11 2.81 -43.20
N LYS A 269 7.16 2.45 -42.45
CA LYS A 269 7.92 1.22 -42.65
C LYS A 269 7.34 0.08 -41.81
N GLU A 270 6.19 -0.41 -42.24
CA GLU A 270 5.40 -1.38 -41.49
C GLU A 270 6.15 -2.70 -41.21
N LYS A 271 6.84 -3.21 -42.22
CA LYS A 271 7.58 -4.49 -42.12
C LYS A 271 8.71 -4.42 -41.09
N GLU A 272 9.52 -3.40 -41.16
CA GLU A 272 10.64 -3.16 -40.26
C GLU A 272 10.15 -2.94 -38.81
N ALA A 273 9.04 -2.20 -38.66
CA ALA A 273 8.43 -1.96 -37.37
C ALA A 273 7.90 -3.26 -36.74
N LEU A 274 7.26 -4.13 -37.52
CA LEU A 274 6.75 -5.43 -37.04
C LEU A 274 7.89 -6.40 -36.68
N GLU A 275 8.94 -6.48 -37.51
CA GLU A 275 10.12 -7.30 -37.25
C GLU A 275 10.80 -6.85 -35.93
N PHE A 276 11.00 -5.55 -35.75
CA PHE A 276 11.62 -4.99 -34.58
C PHE A 276 10.76 -5.20 -33.31
N LEU A 277 9.43 -5.03 -33.42
CA LEU A 277 8.49 -5.32 -32.32
C LEU A 277 8.57 -6.79 -31.90
N LYS A 278 8.66 -7.70 -32.87
CA LYS A 278 8.80 -9.13 -32.60
C LYS A 278 10.10 -9.43 -31.85
N GLU A 279 11.23 -8.86 -32.27
CA GLU A 279 12.50 -8.99 -31.57
C GLU A 279 12.43 -8.51 -30.12
N MET A 280 11.74 -7.40 -29.87
CA MET A 280 11.54 -6.88 -28.52
C MET A 280 10.73 -7.83 -27.64
N ILE A 281 9.64 -8.40 -28.17
CA ILE A 281 8.81 -9.37 -27.44
C ILE A 281 9.60 -10.66 -27.19
N ASP A 282 10.34 -11.17 -28.19
CA ASP A 282 11.16 -12.38 -28.07
C ASP A 282 12.31 -12.19 -27.05
N SER A 283 12.76 -10.94 -26.82
CA SER A 283 13.75 -10.59 -25.77
C SER A 283 13.18 -10.61 -24.34
N GLY A 284 11.88 -10.90 -24.17
CA GLY A 284 11.25 -11.06 -22.86
C GLY A 284 10.60 -9.80 -22.28
N ILE A 285 10.35 -8.79 -23.11
CA ILE A 285 9.62 -7.58 -22.66
C ILE A 285 8.16 -7.93 -22.42
N ASP A 286 7.64 -7.54 -21.24
CA ASP A 286 6.22 -7.72 -20.91
C ASP A 286 5.34 -6.81 -21.79
N ALA A 287 4.39 -7.41 -22.52
CA ALA A 287 3.54 -6.71 -23.49
C ALA A 287 2.69 -5.60 -22.85
N LYS A 288 2.24 -5.77 -21.60
CA LYS A 288 1.45 -4.78 -20.88
C LYS A 288 2.31 -3.58 -20.50
N ASN A 289 3.51 -3.81 -19.98
CA ASN A 289 4.45 -2.76 -19.61
C ASN A 289 4.88 -2.00 -20.88
N PHE A 290 5.15 -2.71 -21.96
CA PHE A 290 5.48 -2.12 -23.24
C PHE A 290 4.39 -1.20 -23.78
N LEU A 291 3.12 -1.61 -23.71
CA LEU A 291 1.99 -0.77 -24.11
C LEU A 291 1.88 0.50 -23.25
N ASN A 292 2.10 0.40 -21.95
CA ASN A 292 2.12 1.56 -21.06
C ASN A 292 3.26 2.53 -21.41
N ASP A 293 4.45 2.01 -21.69
CA ASP A 293 5.59 2.81 -22.11
C ASP A 293 5.31 3.55 -23.44
N ILE A 294 4.67 2.86 -24.40
CA ILE A 294 4.19 3.47 -25.66
C ILE A 294 3.22 4.61 -25.39
N LEU A 295 2.21 4.38 -24.55
CA LEU A 295 1.21 5.39 -24.22
C LEU A 295 1.85 6.61 -23.51
N GLU A 296 2.86 6.39 -22.66
CA GLU A 296 3.62 7.49 -22.03
C GLU A 296 4.36 8.33 -23.08
N VAL A 297 5.06 7.69 -24.01
CA VAL A 297 5.77 8.39 -25.08
C VAL A 297 4.81 9.16 -25.99
N LEU A 298 3.67 8.56 -26.37
CA LEU A 298 2.63 9.24 -27.16
C LEU A 298 2.05 10.45 -26.43
N TYR A 299 1.80 10.33 -25.13
CA TYR A 299 1.31 11.43 -24.30
C TYR A 299 2.33 12.59 -24.27
N LEU A 300 3.63 12.27 -24.12
CA LEU A 300 4.68 13.28 -24.14
C LEU A 300 4.78 13.99 -25.49
N PHE A 301 4.68 13.25 -26.59
CA PHE A 301 4.65 13.85 -27.92
C PHE A 301 3.43 14.75 -28.11
N SER A 302 2.25 14.27 -27.72
CA SER A 302 1.01 15.07 -27.78
C SER A 302 1.12 16.36 -26.95
N ARG A 303 1.66 16.30 -25.72
CA ARG A 303 1.90 17.48 -24.90
C ARG A 303 2.86 18.45 -25.58
N ARG A 304 3.98 17.96 -26.10
CA ARG A 304 4.99 18.80 -26.75
C ARG A 304 4.47 19.49 -28.00
N ILE A 305 3.67 18.79 -28.80
CA ILE A 305 3.07 19.33 -30.02
C ILE A 305 2.01 20.40 -29.68
N ASN A 306 1.13 20.13 -28.70
CA ASN A 306 -0.02 20.99 -28.43
C ASN A 306 0.27 22.10 -27.40
N LEU A 307 1.19 21.93 -26.46
CA LEU A 307 1.45 22.86 -25.35
C LEU A 307 2.86 23.53 -25.43
N GLY A 308 3.69 23.14 -26.40
CA GLY A 308 5.03 23.68 -26.57
C GLY A 308 6.07 23.03 -25.65
N LEU A 309 7.20 23.74 -25.42
CA LEU A 309 8.29 23.26 -24.54
C LEU A 309 7.76 22.99 -23.14
N ILE A 310 7.88 21.74 -22.72
CA ILE A 310 7.54 21.33 -21.37
C ILE A 310 8.73 21.67 -20.48
N GLU A 311 8.53 22.54 -19.48
CA GLU A 311 9.47 22.66 -18.36
C GLU A 311 9.71 21.27 -17.76
N LYS A 312 10.93 21.01 -17.23
CA LYS A 312 11.29 19.75 -16.57
C LYS A 312 10.19 19.33 -15.59
N ASP A 313 9.30 18.48 -16.06
CA ASP A 313 8.27 17.92 -15.21
C ASP A 313 8.93 16.82 -14.39
N MET A 314 9.05 17.01 -13.07
CA MET A 314 9.66 16.02 -12.18
C MET A 314 8.98 14.64 -12.22
N THR A 315 7.81 14.57 -12.86
CA THR A 315 7.06 13.32 -13.05
C THR A 315 7.47 12.56 -14.31
N VAL A 316 8.30 13.17 -15.16
CA VAL A 316 8.74 12.58 -16.44
C VAL A 316 10.28 12.55 -16.45
N SER A 317 10.89 11.37 -16.61
CA SER A 317 12.34 11.27 -16.81
C SER A 317 12.71 11.83 -18.20
N GLU A 318 13.88 12.44 -18.31
CA GLU A 318 14.45 12.96 -19.57
C GLU A 318 14.63 11.88 -20.63
#